data_03170b032843500a2291a653236dce84
#
_entry.id   03170b032843500a2291a653236dce84
#
_cell.length_a   1.000
_cell.length_b   1.000
_cell.length_c   1.000
_cell.angle_alpha   90.00
_cell.angle_beta   90.00
_cell.angle_gamma   90.00
#
_symmetry.space_group_name_H-M   'P 1'
#
loop_
_entity.id
_entity.type
_entity.pdbx_description
1 polymer ?
#
loop_
_entity_poly.entity_id
_entity_poly.type
_entity_poly.pdbx_seq_one_letter_code
_entity_poly.pdbx_strand_id
1 'polypeptide(L)'
;MSYSLNSVIINPSSKSNPKNAVILCHGYGGDGNDISILANYWKNFLPDTLFVCPDAPEICKVNPAGYQWFDLMDQTEEETLSKSLIAENKLNKFIDEVSNKNKLSFNNIALVGFSQGCMIALQTALKKKDQIKCVIGYSGKILNIKHLNQNINSKPEIF
;
A
#
# COMPACT_ATOMS: atom_id res chain seq x y z
N MET A 1 -18.72 6.14 -5.64
CA MET A 1 -17.89 5.24 -6.50
C MET A 1 -16.90 4.52 -5.60
N SER A 2 -16.88 3.18 -5.64
CA SER A 2 -15.95 2.35 -4.86
C SER A 2 -14.52 2.43 -5.42
N TYR A 3 -13.51 2.11 -4.61
CA TYR A 3 -12.15 1.84 -5.05
C TYR A 3 -12.05 0.47 -5.72
N SER A 4 -10.99 0.22 -6.48
CA SER A 4 -10.75 -1.07 -7.14
C SER A 4 -10.37 -2.19 -6.15
N LEU A 5 -9.87 -1.84 -4.97
CA LEU A 5 -9.69 -2.75 -3.83
C LEU A 5 -10.73 -2.38 -2.76
N ASN A 6 -11.34 -3.40 -2.13
CA ASN A 6 -12.15 -3.19 -0.95
C ASN A 6 -11.29 -2.53 0.13
N SER A 7 -11.83 -1.58 0.90
CA SER A 7 -10.99 -0.78 1.78
C SER A 7 -11.76 -0.26 2.99
N VAL A 8 -11.10 -0.24 4.14
CA VAL A 8 -11.52 0.57 5.28
C VAL A 8 -11.05 2.01 5.05
N ILE A 9 -11.98 2.95 5.17
CA ILE A 9 -11.72 4.38 4.95
C ILE A 9 -11.96 5.12 6.27
N ILE A 10 -10.96 5.90 6.69
CA ILE A 10 -11.05 6.77 7.85
C ILE A 10 -10.86 8.19 7.36
N ASN A 11 -11.96 8.95 7.35
CA ASN A 11 -11.98 10.33 6.90
C ASN A 11 -11.21 11.27 7.85
N PRO A 12 -10.78 12.44 7.37
CA PRO A 12 -10.15 13.46 8.19
C PRO A 12 -10.96 13.80 9.44
N SER A 13 -10.32 13.79 10.61
CA SER A 13 -10.97 14.15 11.87
C SER A 13 -11.30 15.63 11.96
N SER A 14 -10.63 16.48 11.18
CA SER A 14 -10.97 17.89 10.98
C SER A 14 -12.30 18.13 10.26
N LYS A 15 -12.91 17.06 9.68
CA LYS A 15 -14.12 17.14 8.85
C LYS A 15 -13.98 18.00 7.59
N SER A 16 -12.76 18.37 7.21
CA SER A 16 -12.43 19.08 5.97
C SER A 16 -12.14 18.10 4.82
N ASN A 17 -12.00 18.63 3.61
CA ASN A 17 -11.41 17.85 2.53
C ASN A 17 -9.98 17.45 2.89
N PRO A 18 -9.55 16.22 2.57
CA PRO A 18 -8.21 15.76 2.92
C PRO A 18 -7.13 16.61 2.23
N LYS A 19 -6.09 16.97 2.99
CA LYS A 19 -4.86 17.58 2.45
C LYS A 19 -3.80 16.53 2.14
N ASN A 20 -3.88 15.37 2.80
CA ASN A 20 -2.95 14.27 2.64
C ASN A 20 -3.72 12.95 2.64
N ALA A 21 -3.10 11.89 2.13
CA ALA A 21 -3.58 10.52 2.29
C ALA A 21 -2.46 9.61 2.78
N VAL A 22 -2.82 8.63 3.61
CA VAL A 22 -1.97 7.52 4.01
C VAL A 22 -2.67 6.22 3.60
N ILE A 23 -2.00 5.45 2.75
CA ILE A 23 -2.47 4.12 2.33
C ILE A 23 -1.71 3.09 3.16
N LEU A 24 -2.45 2.26 3.92
CA LEU A 24 -1.87 1.25 4.80
C LEU A 24 -2.05 -0.14 4.21
N CYS A 25 -0.95 -0.80 3.90
CA CYS A 25 -0.89 -2.14 3.30
C CYS A 25 -0.59 -3.19 4.37
N HIS A 26 -1.56 -4.07 4.64
CA HIS A 26 -1.46 -5.14 5.64
C HIS A 26 -0.48 -6.24 5.24
N GLY A 27 -0.08 -7.07 6.20
CA GLY A 27 0.76 -8.25 5.99
C GLY A 27 0.00 -9.45 5.45
N TYR A 28 0.73 -10.54 5.17
CA TYR A 28 0.18 -11.81 4.69
C TYR A 28 -0.85 -12.37 5.67
N GLY A 29 -2.06 -12.65 5.18
CA GLY A 29 -3.15 -13.19 5.99
C GLY A 29 -3.92 -12.17 6.84
N GLY A 30 -3.57 -10.88 6.77
CA GLY A 30 -4.33 -9.79 7.38
C GLY A 30 -5.37 -9.20 6.43
N ASP A 31 -5.97 -8.11 6.83
CA ASP A 31 -6.94 -7.33 6.05
C ASP A 31 -6.84 -5.82 6.35
N GLY A 32 -7.67 -5.04 5.68
CA GLY A 32 -7.75 -3.60 5.90
C GLY A 32 -8.23 -3.22 7.30
N ASN A 33 -9.07 -4.04 7.95
CA ASN A 33 -9.52 -3.77 9.32
C ASN A 33 -8.37 -3.91 10.31
N ASP A 34 -7.56 -4.95 10.18
CA ASP A 34 -6.42 -5.21 11.07
C ASP A 34 -5.48 -4.02 11.09
N ILE A 35 -5.06 -3.53 9.92
CA ILE A 35 -4.10 -2.44 9.84
C ILE A 35 -4.73 -1.07 10.11
N SER A 36 -6.05 -0.94 10.01
CA SER A 36 -6.78 0.31 10.29
C SER A 36 -6.67 0.77 11.75
N ILE A 37 -6.28 -0.13 12.66
CA ILE A 37 -6.01 0.22 14.06
C ILE A 37 -4.98 1.35 14.14
N LEU A 38 -3.93 1.31 13.33
CA LEU A 38 -2.91 2.36 13.28
C LEU A 38 -3.52 3.71 12.86
N ALA A 39 -4.36 3.70 11.83
CA ALA A 39 -5.04 4.90 11.36
C ALA A 39 -5.95 5.51 12.42
N ASN A 40 -6.63 4.68 13.23
CA ASN A 40 -7.46 5.14 14.33
C ASN A 40 -6.67 5.85 15.44
N TYR A 41 -5.41 5.47 15.67
CA TYR A 41 -4.52 6.21 16.55
C TYR A 41 -4.00 7.49 15.90
N TRP A 42 -3.56 7.41 14.64
CA TRP A 42 -2.87 8.51 13.96
C TRP A 42 -3.79 9.66 13.56
N LYS A 43 -5.08 9.41 13.33
CA LYS A 43 -6.04 10.46 12.93
C LYS A 43 -6.13 11.64 13.91
N ASN A 44 -5.77 11.42 15.18
CA ASN A 44 -5.77 12.46 16.19
C ASN A 44 -4.57 13.41 16.06
N PHE A 45 -3.47 12.93 15.48
CA PHE A 45 -2.23 13.68 15.24
C PHE A 45 -2.15 14.23 13.81
N LEU A 46 -2.92 13.63 12.90
CA LEU A 46 -2.96 13.97 11.48
C LEU A 46 -4.41 14.30 11.06
N PRO A 47 -4.99 15.40 11.59
CA PRO A 47 -6.42 15.68 11.49
C PRO A 47 -6.93 15.91 10.06
N ASP A 48 -6.08 16.36 9.14
CA ASP A 48 -6.42 16.64 7.73
C ASP A 48 -6.08 15.48 6.79
N THR A 49 -5.82 14.29 7.35
CA THR A 49 -5.36 13.12 6.58
C THR A 49 -6.48 12.11 6.38
N LEU A 50 -6.63 11.67 5.14
CA LEU A 50 -7.44 10.51 4.76
C LEU A 50 -6.60 9.24 4.95
N PHE A 51 -7.10 8.27 5.70
CA PHE A 51 -6.48 6.96 5.77
C PHE A 51 -7.30 5.95 4.97
N VAL A 52 -6.60 5.18 4.14
CA VAL A 52 -7.22 4.16 3.29
C VAL A 52 -6.47 2.85 3.49
N CYS A 53 -7.17 1.82 3.95
CA CYS A 53 -6.60 0.53 4.28
C CYS A 53 -7.20 -0.52 3.35
N PRO A 54 -6.61 -0.82 2.19
CA PRO A 54 -7.13 -1.79 1.26
C PRO A 54 -6.93 -3.22 1.76
N ASP A 55 -7.89 -4.09 1.42
CA ASP A 55 -7.66 -5.53 1.38
C ASP A 55 -6.76 -5.84 0.19
N ALA A 56 -5.80 -6.74 0.38
CA ALA A 56 -4.99 -7.22 -0.72
C ALA A 56 -5.84 -8.01 -1.74
N PRO A 57 -5.37 -8.15 -3.00
CA PRO A 57 -6.23 -8.58 -4.10
C PRO A 57 -6.63 -10.06 -4.10
N GLU A 58 -6.05 -10.89 -3.25
CA GLU A 58 -6.27 -12.33 -3.23
C GLU A 58 -6.64 -12.80 -1.82
N ILE A 59 -7.55 -13.78 -1.72
CA ILE A 59 -7.80 -14.48 -0.46
C ILE A 59 -6.54 -15.24 -0.06
N CYS A 60 -6.13 -15.14 1.20
CA CYS A 60 -4.92 -15.79 1.68
C CYS A 60 -5.10 -17.32 1.77
N LYS A 61 -4.15 -18.07 1.20
CA LYS A 61 -4.22 -19.54 1.17
C LYS A 61 -4.13 -20.18 2.56
N VAL A 62 -3.38 -19.58 3.46
CA VAL A 62 -3.19 -20.14 4.83
C VAL A 62 -4.16 -19.55 5.85
N ASN A 63 -4.83 -18.45 5.52
CA ASN A 63 -5.86 -17.83 6.34
C ASN A 63 -7.02 -17.35 5.43
N PRO A 64 -8.02 -18.19 5.16
CA PRO A 64 -9.12 -17.81 4.27
C PRO A 64 -10.00 -16.63 4.76
N ALA A 65 -9.83 -16.21 6.01
CA ALA A 65 -10.50 -15.04 6.56
C ALA A 65 -9.75 -13.73 6.24
N GLY A 66 -8.52 -13.81 5.76
CA GLY A 66 -7.69 -12.66 5.39
C GLY A 66 -7.22 -12.70 3.94
N TYR A 67 -6.34 -11.77 3.58
CA TYR A 67 -5.90 -11.53 2.22
C TYR A 67 -4.38 -11.63 2.08
N GLN A 68 -3.92 -11.75 0.85
CA GLN A 68 -2.52 -11.75 0.46
C GLN A 68 -2.29 -10.89 -0.78
N TRP A 69 -1.16 -10.17 -0.81
CA TRP A 69 -0.77 -9.43 -2.00
C TRP A 69 -0.34 -10.37 -3.12
N PHE A 70 0.39 -11.41 -2.74
CA PHE A 70 0.79 -12.52 -3.61
C PHE A 70 1.07 -13.76 -2.76
N ASP A 71 1.04 -14.93 -3.38
CA ASP A 71 1.31 -16.19 -2.71
C ASP A 71 2.79 -16.29 -2.29
N LEU A 72 3.04 -16.74 -1.06
CA LEU A 72 4.38 -16.98 -0.51
C LEU A 72 4.72 -18.46 -0.36
N MET A 73 3.76 -19.37 -0.61
CA MET A 73 3.93 -20.80 -0.39
C MET A 73 4.53 -21.49 -1.61
N ASP A 74 5.57 -22.30 -1.38
CA ASP A 74 6.19 -23.18 -2.37
C ASP A 74 6.55 -22.48 -3.70
N GLN A 75 7.08 -21.24 -3.63
CA GLN A 75 7.40 -20.43 -4.79
C GLN A 75 8.91 -20.31 -5.00
N THR A 76 9.34 -20.36 -6.25
CA THR A 76 10.65 -19.87 -6.67
C THR A 76 10.70 -18.33 -6.58
N GLU A 77 11.91 -17.76 -6.57
CA GLU A 77 12.05 -16.30 -6.62
C GLU A 77 11.40 -15.68 -7.86
N GLU A 78 11.46 -16.37 -9.00
CA GLU A 78 10.89 -15.89 -10.27
C GLU A 78 9.35 -15.89 -10.22
N GLU A 79 8.74 -16.94 -9.69
CA GLU A 79 7.28 -17.01 -9.48
C GLU A 79 6.80 -15.96 -8.49
N THR A 80 7.52 -15.78 -7.37
CA THR A 80 7.24 -14.73 -6.39
C THR A 80 7.28 -13.34 -7.03
N LEU A 81 8.31 -13.09 -7.83
CA LEU A 81 8.43 -11.82 -8.57
C LEU A 81 7.26 -11.64 -9.54
N SER A 82 6.96 -12.63 -10.36
CA SER A 82 5.86 -12.57 -11.34
C SER A 82 4.51 -12.26 -10.67
N LYS A 83 4.20 -12.93 -9.57
CA LYS A 83 2.96 -12.70 -8.82
C LYS A 83 2.95 -11.33 -8.13
N SER A 84 4.09 -10.90 -7.59
CA SER A 84 4.22 -9.58 -6.97
C SER A 84 4.00 -8.45 -7.96
N LEU A 85 4.40 -8.61 -9.24
CA LEU A 85 4.15 -7.60 -10.29
C LEU A 85 2.66 -7.40 -10.56
N ILE A 86 1.84 -8.44 -10.46
CA ILE A 86 0.38 -8.33 -10.61
C ILE A 86 -0.20 -7.50 -9.45
N ALA A 87 0.21 -7.80 -8.22
CA ALA A 87 -0.24 -7.07 -7.04
C ALA A 87 0.23 -5.61 -7.05
N GLU A 88 1.47 -5.38 -7.49
CA GLU A 88 2.06 -4.04 -7.66
C GLU A 88 1.24 -3.19 -8.63
N ASN A 89 0.84 -3.74 -9.78
CA ASN A 89 -0.01 -3.03 -10.73
C ASN A 89 -1.38 -2.67 -10.12
N LYS A 90 -1.96 -3.56 -9.32
CA LYS A 90 -3.23 -3.29 -8.61
C LYS A 90 -3.07 -2.20 -7.57
N LEU A 91 -1.99 -2.22 -6.78
CA LEU A 91 -1.70 -1.17 -5.80
C LEU A 91 -1.40 0.17 -6.49
N ASN A 92 -0.65 0.16 -7.59
CA ASN A 92 -0.37 1.37 -8.35
C ASN A 92 -1.66 2.03 -8.86
N LYS A 93 -2.56 1.25 -9.47
CA LYS A 93 -3.89 1.72 -9.87
C LYS A 93 -4.69 2.28 -8.70
N PHE A 94 -4.64 1.60 -7.56
CA PHE A 94 -5.33 2.03 -6.35
C PHE A 94 -4.82 3.38 -5.82
N ILE A 95 -3.50 3.60 -5.85
CA ILE A 95 -2.89 4.90 -5.50
C ILE A 95 -3.40 6.01 -6.43
N ASP A 96 -3.48 5.74 -7.75
CA ASP A 96 -4.03 6.68 -8.71
C ASP A 96 -5.50 7.01 -8.44
N GLU A 97 -6.29 6.02 -8.05
CA GLU A 97 -7.70 6.22 -7.66
C GLU A 97 -7.82 7.09 -6.40
N VAL A 98 -6.97 6.86 -5.39
CA VAL A 98 -6.95 7.67 -4.15
C VAL A 98 -6.58 9.13 -4.48
N SER A 99 -5.54 9.33 -5.28
CA SER A 99 -5.13 10.65 -5.77
C SER A 99 -6.27 11.38 -6.48
N ASN A 100 -6.82 10.76 -7.51
CA ASN A 100 -7.83 11.37 -8.38
C ASN A 100 -9.15 11.68 -7.64
N LYS A 101 -9.67 10.73 -6.86
CA LYS A 101 -10.94 10.91 -6.15
C LYS A 101 -10.89 11.99 -5.09
N ASN A 102 -9.74 12.16 -4.47
CA ASN A 102 -9.56 13.14 -3.38
C ASN A 102 -8.85 14.42 -3.87
N LYS A 103 -8.52 14.52 -5.15
CA LYS A 103 -7.79 15.65 -5.76
C LYS A 103 -6.46 15.93 -5.03
N LEU A 104 -5.76 14.87 -4.65
CA LEU A 104 -4.48 14.95 -3.98
C LEU A 104 -3.33 14.78 -4.97
N SER A 105 -2.30 15.62 -4.84
CA SER A 105 -1.02 15.37 -5.49
C SER A 105 -0.36 14.12 -4.91
N PHE A 106 0.40 13.36 -5.70
CA PHE A 106 1.16 12.20 -5.23
C PHE A 106 2.14 12.57 -4.11
N ASN A 107 2.69 13.79 -4.11
CA ASN A 107 3.51 14.32 -3.00
C ASN A 107 2.78 14.48 -1.66
N ASN A 108 1.47 14.33 -1.65
CA ASN A 108 0.63 14.35 -0.45
C ASN A 108 0.13 12.94 -0.08
N ILE A 109 0.68 11.89 -0.71
CA ILE A 109 0.34 10.50 -0.44
C ILE A 109 1.54 9.78 0.15
N ALA A 110 1.35 9.12 1.29
CA ALA A 110 2.32 8.22 1.90
C ALA A 110 1.81 6.78 1.84
N LEU A 111 2.73 5.83 1.69
CA LEU A 111 2.45 4.40 1.87
C LEU A 111 3.02 3.95 3.22
N VAL A 112 2.25 3.15 3.93
CA VAL A 112 2.70 2.43 5.12
C VAL A 112 2.49 0.95 4.86
N GLY A 113 3.51 0.13 5.07
CA GLY A 113 3.41 -1.30 4.82
C GLY A 113 3.97 -2.14 5.96
N PHE A 114 3.29 -3.22 6.29
CA PHE A 114 3.75 -4.21 7.25
C PHE A 114 4.03 -5.54 6.54
N SER A 115 5.19 -6.14 6.78
CA SER A 115 5.59 -7.45 6.25
C SER A 115 5.44 -7.53 4.72
N GLN A 116 4.54 -8.36 4.19
CA GLN A 116 4.24 -8.43 2.76
C GLN A 116 3.73 -7.10 2.19
N GLY A 117 2.91 -6.36 2.95
CA GLY A 117 2.48 -5.01 2.59
C GLY A 117 3.63 -4.02 2.45
N CYS A 118 4.69 -4.16 3.26
CA CYS A 118 5.91 -3.37 3.10
C CYS A 118 6.64 -3.72 1.80
N MET A 119 6.75 -5.00 1.46
CA MET A 119 7.40 -5.45 0.22
C MET A 119 6.74 -4.82 -1.01
N ILE A 120 5.40 -4.87 -1.07
CA ILE A 120 4.66 -4.35 -2.21
C ILE A 120 4.66 -2.82 -2.24
N ALA A 121 4.56 -2.16 -1.09
CA ALA A 121 4.61 -0.70 -0.99
C ALA A 121 5.95 -0.14 -1.48
N LEU A 122 7.07 -0.74 -1.08
CA LEU A 122 8.42 -0.35 -1.53
C LEU A 122 8.57 -0.49 -3.05
N GLN A 123 8.21 -1.65 -3.59
CA GLN A 123 8.33 -1.89 -5.03
C GLN A 123 7.45 -0.94 -5.85
N THR A 124 6.19 -0.78 -5.44
CA THR A 124 5.25 0.12 -6.15
C THR A 124 5.75 1.56 -6.12
N ALA A 125 6.16 2.05 -4.95
CA ALA A 125 6.60 3.43 -4.79
C ALA A 125 7.84 3.76 -5.61
N LEU A 126 8.86 2.89 -5.55
CA LEU A 126 10.13 3.10 -6.25
C LEU A 126 10.00 3.02 -7.77
N LYS A 127 9.05 2.24 -8.29
CA LYS A 127 8.81 2.09 -9.74
C LYS A 127 7.77 3.07 -10.29
N LYS A 128 6.97 3.71 -9.43
CA LYS A 128 5.98 4.68 -9.86
C LYS A 128 6.67 5.91 -10.47
N LYS A 129 6.19 6.38 -11.64
CA LYS A 129 6.75 7.57 -12.29
C LYS A 129 6.49 8.84 -11.49
N ASP A 130 5.27 8.99 -10.98
CA ASP A 130 4.89 10.11 -10.15
C ASP A 130 5.27 9.83 -8.70
N GLN A 131 6.23 10.56 -8.19
CA GLN A 131 6.78 10.34 -6.87
C GLN A 131 5.76 10.62 -5.76
N ILE A 132 5.53 9.63 -4.91
CA ILE A 132 4.78 9.80 -3.66
C ILE A 132 5.65 10.44 -2.57
N LYS A 133 5.03 10.92 -1.51
CA LYS A 133 5.73 11.60 -0.41
C LYS A 133 6.78 10.71 0.23
N CYS A 134 6.36 9.58 0.77
CA CYS A 134 7.25 8.66 1.45
C CYS A 134 6.66 7.24 1.55
N VAL A 135 7.54 6.30 1.90
CA VAL A 135 7.16 4.94 2.32
C VAL A 135 7.67 4.71 3.74
N ILE A 136 6.79 4.22 4.61
CA ILE A 136 7.15 3.76 5.96
C ILE A 136 6.99 2.24 5.98
N GLY A 137 8.10 1.52 6.13
CA GLY A 137 8.14 0.08 6.00
C GLY A 137 8.46 -0.63 7.31
N TYR A 138 7.62 -1.57 7.71
CA TYR A 138 7.83 -2.40 8.87
C TYR A 138 8.04 -3.86 8.48
N SER A 139 9.15 -4.46 8.91
CA SER A 139 9.42 -5.91 8.80
C SER A 139 9.30 -6.49 7.38
N GLY A 140 9.60 -5.71 6.37
CA GLY A 140 9.58 -6.12 4.96
C GLY A 140 10.97 -6.29 4.37
N LYS A 141 11.02 -6.66 3.10
CA LYS A 141 12.25 -6.74 2.30
C LYS A 141 11.99 -6.36 0.85
N ILE A 142 13.03 -6.04 0.12
CA ILE A 142 12.99 -5.93 -1.35
C ILE A 142 13.01 -7.35 -1.93
N LEU A 143 12.05 -7.67 -2.81
CA LEU A 143 11.88 -9.02 -3.34
C LEU A 143 12.98 -9.41 -4.33
N ASN A 144 13.30 -8.53 -5.26
CA ASN A 144 14.36 -8.78 -6.25
C ASN A 144 15.10 -7.47 -6.55
N ILE A 145 16.30 -7.33 -5.99
CA ILE A 145 17.11 -6.12 -6.11
C ILE A 145 17.51 -5.84 -7.55
N LYS A 146 17.87 -6.87 -8.33
CA LYS A 146 18.29 -6.70 -9.73
C LYS A 146 17.14 -6.16 -10.58
N HIS A 147 15.97 -6.77 -10.46
CA HIS A 147 14.78 -6.32 -11.17
C HIS A 147 14.38 -4.89 -10.75
N LEU A 148 14.41 -4.61 -9.45
CA LEU A 148 14.05 -3.28 -8.93
C LEU A 148 15.00 -2.22 -9.49
N ASN A 149 16.31 -2.42 -9.44
CA ASN A 149 17.30 -1.45 -9.90
C ASN A 149 17.13 -1.06 -11.38
N GLN A 150 16.66 -1.98 -12.21
CA GLN A 150 16.39 -1.73 -13.63
C GLN A 150 15.08 -0.92 -13.86
N ASN A 151 14.23 -0.79 -12.84
CA ASN A 151 12.88 -0.25 -12.96
C ASN A 151 12.60 0.92 -11.99
N ILE A 152 13.59 1.43 -11.28
CA ILE A 152 13.44 2.60 -10.41
C ILE A 152 13.13 3.84 -11.25
N ASN A 153 12.02 4.49 -10.97
CA ASN A 153 11.57 5.72 -11.63
C ASN A 153 11.44 6.91 -10.68
N SER A 154 11.40 6.66 -9.37
CA SER A 154 11.30 7.72 -8.35
C SER A 154 12.09 7.38 -7.10
N LYS A 155 12.29 8.38 -6.24
CA LYS A 155 13.08 8.26 -5.00
C LYS A 155 12.32 8.91 -3.84
N PRO A 156 11.18 8.33 -3.41
CA PRO A 156 10.49 8.80 -2.22
C PRO A 156 11.38 8.65 -0.99
N GLU A 157 11.11 9.43 0.05
CA GLU A 157 11.74 9.17 1.35
C GLU A 157 11.30 7.80 1.87
N ILE A 158 12.22 7.04 2.47
CA ILE A 158 11.95 5.70 3.01
C ILE A 158 12.39 5.66 4.47
N PHE A 159 11.48 5.22 5.33
CA PHE A 159 11.66 5.07 6.78
C PHE A 159 11.41 3.65 7.23
#